data_a29240d6b9f4bea2151c4f987fc6f58d
#
_entry.id   a29240d6b9f4bea2151c4f987fc6f58d
#
_cell.length_a   1.000
_cell.length_b   1.000
_cell.length_c   1.000
_cell.angle_alpha   90.00
_cell.angle_beta   90.00
_cell.angle_gamma   90.00
#
_symmetry.space_group_name_H-M   'P 1'
#
loop_
_entity.id
_entity.type
_entity.pdbx_description
1 polymer ?
#
loop_
_entity_poly.entity_id
_entity_poly.type
_entity_poly.pdbx_seq_one_letter_code
_entity_poly.pdbx_strand_id
1 'polypeptide(L)'
;MTLEEIKLLVELGLYHYSKKVREAIEEGFFDERDLECCILTATRIQKKEKDELEQAVHGMKYVILGRDTHGRPFYTVGKAIQGAEGKLYYYISAHQADDNY
;
A
#
# COMPACT_ATOMS: atom_id res chain seq x y z
N MET A 1 -5.02 -12.55 1.47
CA MET A 1 -4.78 -11.68 2.64
C MET A 1 -5.94 -10.72 2.80
N THR A 2 -6.40 -10.52 4.01
CA THR A 2 -7.49 -9.60 4.29
C THR A 2 -6.98 -8.18 4.52
N LEU A 3 -7.87 -7.21 4.45
CA LEU A 3 -7.51 -5.81 4.75
C LEU A 3 -7.00 -5.69 6.20
N GLU A 4 -7.61 -6.41 7.14
CA GLU A 4 -7.19 -6.40 8.55
C GLU A 4 -5.76 -6.89 8.72
N GLU A 5 -5.38 -7.93 7.97
CA GLU A 5 -4.00 -8.43 8.01
C GLU A 5 -3.02 -7.41 7.45
N ILE A 6 -3.40 -6.73 6.36
CA ILE A 6 -2.58 -5.66 5.77
C ILE A 6 -2.43 -4.51 6.75
N LYS A 7 -3.54 -4.09 7.38
CA LYS A 7 -3.50 -3.02 8.39
C LYS A 7 -2.57 -3.37 9.54
N LEU A 8 -2.59 -4.61 10.00
CA LEU A 8 -1.73 -5.03 11.09
C LEU A 8 -0.26 -4.94 10.70
N LEU A 9 0.10 -5.40 9.51
CA LEU A 9 1.48 -5.29 9.04
C LEU A 9 1.93 -3.83 8.99
N VAL A 10 1.08 -2.95 8.47
CA VAL A 10 1.42 -1.53 8.36
C VAL A 10 1.54 -0.89 9.75
N GLU A 11 0.63 -1.18 10.67
CA GLU A 11 0.69 -0.67 12.04
C GLU A 11 1.97 -1.09 12.77
N LEU A 12 2.44 -2.29 12.49
CA LEU A 12 3.66 -2.81 13.10
C LEU A 12 4.94 -2.31 12.43
N GLY A 13 4.81 -1.52 11.36
CA GLY A 13 5.96 -1.04 10.61
C GLY A 13 6.59 -2.11 9.72
N LEU A 14 5.88 -3.22 9.50
CA LEU A 14 6.37 -4.33 8.70
C LEU A 14 6.01 -4.12 7.22
N TYR A 15 6.60 -3.07 6.64
CA TYR A 15 6.39 -2.77 5.24
C TYR A 15 7.63 -2.12 4.62
N HIS A 16 7.70 -2.25 3.30
CA HIS A 16 8.69 -1.58 2.48
C HIS A 16 7.97 -0.93 1.30
N TYR A 17 8.68 -0.12 0.54
CA TYR A 17 8.12 0.46 -0.67
C TYR A 17 9.17 0.49 -1.78
N SER A 18 8.67 0.53 -3.02
CA SER A 18 9.50 0.48 -4.22
C SER A 18 10.36 1.73 -4.39
N LYS A 19 11.33 1.64 -5.27
CA LYS A 19 12.14 2.80 -5.67
C LYS A 19 11.26 3.92 -6.23
N LYS A 20 10.24 3.57 -7.03
CA LYS A 20 9.29 4.51 -7.58
C LYS A 20 8.56 5.30 -6.49
N VAL A 21 8.10 4.61 -5.45
CA VAL A 21 7.42 5.25 -4.32
C VAL A 21 8.40 6.14 -3.56
N ARG A 22 9.63 5.65 -3.30
CA ARG A 22 10.64 6.42 -2.62
C ARG A 22 10.99 7.70 -3.37
N GLU A 23 11.13 7.63 -4.69
CA GLU A 23 11.41 8.81 -5.51
C GLU A 23 10.28 9.83 -5.42
N ALA A 24 9.03 9.38 -5.40
CA ALA A 24 7.88 10.28 -5.26
C ALA A 24 7.91 10.99 -3.89
N ILE A 25 8.27 10.29 -2.83
CA ILE A 25 8.43 10.88 -1.50
C ILE A 25 9.56 11.93 -1.52
N GLU A 26 10.70 11.60 -2.11
CA GLU A 26 11.83 12.50 -2.19
C GLU A 26 11.52 13.77 -3.01
N GLU A 27 10.65 13.64 -4.01
CA GLU A 27 10.20 14.76 -4.83
C GLU A 27 9.08 15.57 -4.20
N GLY A 28 8.57 15.13 -3.06
CA GLY A 28 7.57 15.88 -2.31
C GLY A 28 6.12 15.66 -2.74
N PHE A 29 5.82 14.63 -3.52
CA PHE A 29 4.45 14.36 -3.93
C PHE A 29 3.57 13.87 -2.78
N PHE A 30 4.15 13.15 -1.84
CA PHE A 30 3.51 12.68 -0.60
C PHE A 30 4.62 12.19 0.34
N ASP A 31 4.27 11.84 1.56
CA ASP A 31 5.27 11.28 2.49
C ASP A 31 4.90 9.86 2.93
N GLU A 32 5.79 9.23 3.70
CA GLU A 32 5.59 7.86 4.15
C GLU A 32 4.33 7.70 4.99
N ARG A 33 3.97 8.74 5.75
CA ARG A 33 2.77 8.70 6.59
C ARG A 33 1.50 8.65 5.75
N ASP A 34 1.53 9.17 4.53
CA ASP A 34 0.39 9.07 3.63
C ASP A 34 0.15 7.63 3.19
N LEU A 35 1.23 6.85 3.04
CA LEU A 35 1.12 5.43 2.73
C LEU A 35 0.41 4.69 3.86
N GLU A 36 0.83 4.93 5.09
CA GLU A 36 0.24 4.32 6.27
C GLU A 36 -1.23 4.74 6.42
N CYS A 37 -1.49 6.03 6.31
CA CYS A 37 -2.82 6.59 6.46
C CYS A 37 -3.79 6.01 5.43
N CYS A 38 -3.34 5.83 4.18
CA CYS A 38 -4.15 5.21 3.13
C CYS A 38 -4.68 3.84 3.58
N ILE A 39 -3.80 3.00 4.09
CA ILE A 39 -4.18 1.65 4.53
C ILE A 39 -5.08 1.71 5.76
N LEU A 40 -4.71 2.52 6.75
CA LEU A 40 -5.44 2.57 8.03
C LEU A 40 -6.83 3.17 7.91
N THR A 41 -7.05 4.06 6.94
CA THR A 41 -8.36 4.68 6.72
C THR A 41 -9.23 3.91 5.71
N ALA A 42 -8.67 2.94 5.00
CA ALA A 42 -9.42 2.17 4.02
C ALA A 42 -10.48 1.30 4.71
N THR A 43 -11.62 1.13 4.05
CA THR A 43 -12.72 0.31 4.55
C THR A 43 -12.84 -1.01 3.82
N ARG A 44 -12.17 -1.13 2.68
CA ARG A 44 -12.18 -2.37 1.87
C ARG A 44 -11.00 -2.37 0.92
N ILE A 45 -10.69 -3.54 0.39
CA ILE A 45 -9.76 -3.67 -0.73
C ILE A 45 -10.58 -3.33 -1.98
N GLN A 46 -10.14 -2.33 -2.74
CA GLN A 46 -10.85 -1.87 -3.93
C GLN A 46 -10.82 -2.91 -5.04
N LYS A 47 -9.65 -3.53 -5.25
CA LYS A 47 -9.46 -4.49 -6.33
C LYS A 47 -8.31 -5.43 -6.00
N LYS A 48 -8.43 -6.69 -6.41
CA LYS A 48 -7.34 -7.66 -6.34
C LYS A 48 -6.92 -7.99 -7.76
N GLU A 49 -5.61 -8.04 -8.00
CA GLU A 49 -5.04 -8.34 -9.29
C GLU A 49 -3.96 -9.40 -9.14
N LYS A 50 -3.76 -10.21 -10.17
CA LYS A 50 -2.70 -11.22 -10.14
C LYS A 50 -1.33 -10.55 -10.13
N ASP A 51 -0.43 -11.05 -9.29
CA ASP A 51 0.96 -10.61 -9.29
C ASP A 51 1.72 -11.38 -10.38
N GLU A 52 1.97 -10.72 -11.50
CA GLU A 52 2.63 -11.33 -12.64
C GLU A 52 4.10 -11.65 -12.38
N LEU A 53 4.71 -11.01 -11.39
CA LEU A 53 6.10 -11.29 -11.00
C LEU A 53 6.21 -12.51 -10.08
N GLU A 54 5.07 -13.05 -9.64
CA GLU A 54 4.98 -14.24 -8.81
C GLU A 54 5.77 -14.16 -7.49
N GLN A 55 5.93 -12.95 -6.96
CA GLN A 55 6.65 -12.70 -5.70
C GLN A 55 5.72 -12.59 -4.50
N ALA A 56 4.44 -12.35 -4.76
CA ALA A 56 3.48 -12.12 -3.69
C ALA A 56 3.08 -13.41 -2.98
N VAL A 57 2.96 -13.33 -1.67
CA VAL A 57 2.29 -14.36 -0.88
C VAL A 57 0.84 -14.37 -1.36
N HIS A 58 0.30 -15.53 -1.66
CA HIS A 58 -1.05 -15.71 -2.25
C HIS A 58 -1.19 -15.20 -3.69
N GLY A 59 -0.10 -14.77 -4.33
CA GLY A 59 -0.09 -14.44 -5.76
C GLY A 59 -0.86 -13.20 -6.18
N MET A 60 -1.24 -12.33 -5.24
CA MET A 60 -2.12 -11.20 -5.53
C MET A 60 -1.48 -9.85 -5.20
N LYS A 61 -1.87 -8.83 -5.97
CA LYS A 61 -1.64 -7.42 -5.67
C LYS A 61 -2.99 -6.83 -5.21
N TYR A 62 -2.93 -5.82 -4.36
CA TYR A 62 -4.11 -5.20 -3.78
C TYR A 62 -4.12 -3.72 -4.12
N VAL A 63 -5.22 -3.28 -4.74
CA VAL A 63 -5.46 -1.84 -4.95
C VAL A 63 -6.32 -1.38 -3.79
N ILE A 64 -5.82 -0.45 -3.01
CA ILE A 64 -6.49 0.03 -1.81
C ILE A 64 -6.65 1.54 -1.87
N LEU A 65 -7.88 2.00 -1.77
CA LEU A 65 -8.22 3.40 -1.72
C LEU A 65 -8.51 3.79 -0.27
N GLY A 66 -7.81 4.78 0.21
CA GLY A 66 -8.01 5.35 1.52
C GLY A 66 -7.85 6.85 1.43
N ARG A 67 -7.31 7.44 2.51
CA ARG A 67 -7.09 8.89 2.56
C ARG A 67 -5.66 9.16 2.99
N ASP A 68 -5.13 10.30 2.54
CA ASP A 68 -3.83 10.76 2.99
C ASP A 68 -3.97 11.48 4.34
N THR A 69 -2.87 12.01 4.86
CA THR A 69 -2.85 12.68 6.15
C THR A 69 -3.64 13.99 6.17
N HIS A 70 -4.02 14.49 5.00
CA HIS A 70 -4.87 15.69 4.87
C HIS A 70 -6.33 15.34 4.58
N GLY A 71 -6.69 14.04 4.64
CA GLY A 71 -8.05 13.60 4.40
C GLY A 71 -8.47 13.52 2.94
N ARG A 72 -7.52 13.67 2.01
CA ARG A 72 -7.81 13.60 0.57
C ARG A 72 -7.75 12.17 0.08
N PRO A 73 -8.55 11.81 -0.94
CA PRO A 73 -8.47 10.46 -1.52
C PRO A 73 -7.04 10.13 -1.96
N PHE A 74 -6.60 8.94 -1.60
CA PHE A 74 -5.24 8.49 -1.88
C PHE A 74 -5.30 6.98 -2.12
N TYR A 75 -4.57 6.50 -3.14
CA TYR A 75 -4.59 5.07 -3.37
C TYR A 75 -3.19 4.48 -3.47
N THR A 76 -3.11 3.21 -3.11
CA THR A 76 -1.87 2.45 -3.16
C THR A 76 -2.11 1.13 -3.86
N VAL A 77 -1.07 0.62 -4.49
CA VAL A 77 -1.04 -0.76 -4.99
C VAL A 77 0.09 -1.44 -4.25
N GLY A 78 -0.21 -2.57 -3.64
CA GLY A 78 0.78 -3.30 -2.86
C GLY A 78 0.55 -4.79 -2.88
N LYS A 79 1.48 -5.51 -2.27
CA LYS A 79 1.42 -6.97 -2.16
C LYS A 79 2.11 -7.42 -0.89
N ALA A 80 1.73 -8.60 -0.40
CA ALA A 80 2.45 -9.22 0.72
C ALA A 80 3.61 -10.02 0.14
N ILE A 81 4.78 -9.86 0.72
CA ILE A 81 5.97 -10.62 0.34
C ILE A 81 6.52 -11.33 1.56
N GLN A 82 7.28 -12.39 1.33
CA GLN A 82 7.96 -13.11 2.39
C GLN A 82 9.32 -12.49 2.62
N GLY A 83 9.50 -11.88 3.79
CA GLY A 83 10.79 -11.37 4.21
C GLY A 83 11.56 -12.39 5.03
N ALA A 84 12.78 -12.05 5.45
CA ALA A 84 13.63 -12.94 6.24
C ALA A 84 13.01 -13.27 7.59
N GLU A 85 12.26 -12.37 8.18
CA GLU A 85 11.68 -12.52 9.52
C GLU A 85 10.16 -12.65 9.50
N GLY A 86 9.55 -12.88 8.33
CA GLY A 86 8.11 -13.02 8.19
C GLY A 86 7.55 -12.20 7.06
N LYS A 87 6.22 -12.08 7.04
CA LYS A 87 5.54 -11.34 5.98
C LYS A 87 5.77 -9.84 6.11
N LEU A 88 5.89 -9.18 4.96
CA LEU A 88 5.99 -7.74 4.83
C LEU A 88 4.96 -7.27 3.80
N TYR A 89 4.42 -6.08 3.99
CA TYR A 89 3.64 -5.44 2.94
C TYR A 89 4.55 -4.57 2.09
N TYR A 90 4.46 -4.72 0.78
CA TYR A 90 5.33 -4.00 -0.15
C TYR A 90 4.49 -3.08 -1.02
N TYR A 91 4.68 -1.77 -0.89
CA TYR A 91 3.98 -0.78 -1.71
C TYR A 91 4.66 -0.70 -3.08
N ILE A 92 3.92 -1.05 -4.12
CA ILE A 92 4.42 -1.03 -5.50
C ILE A 92 4.31 0.37 -6.08
N SER A 93 3.16 1.01 -5.86
CA SER A 93 2.90 2.37 -6.32
C SER A 93 1.92 3.06 -5.39
N ALA A 94 1.91 4.38 -5.43
CA ALA A 94 1.02 5.18 -4.61
C ALA A 94 0.86 6.56 -5.25
N HIS A 95 -0.32 7.12 -5.18
CA HIS A 95 -0.55 8.50 -5.57
C HIS A 95 -1.91 9.01 -5.09
N GLN A 96 -2.07 10.32 -5.18
CA GLN A 96 -3.34 10.93 -4.87
C GLN A 96 -4.38 10.51 -5.92
N ALA A 97 -5.60 10.26 -5.45
CA ALA A 97 -6.74 9.97 -6.32
C ALA A 97 -7.56 11.25 -6.45
N ASP A 98 -8.27 11.39 -7.56
CA ASP A 98 -9.18 12.54 -7.69
C ASP A 98 -10.51 12.24 -6.98
N ASP A 99 -11.34 13.29 -6.83
CA ASP A 99 -12.58 13.19 -6.07
C ASP A 99 -13.61 12.24 -6.67
N ASN A 100 -13.44 11.85 -7.91
CA ASN A 100 -14.35 10.96 -8.60
C ASN A 100 -13.92 9.50 -8.58
N TYR A 101 -12.84 9.22 -7.91
CA TYR A 101 -12.27 7.87 -7.88
C TYR A 101 -13.12 6.85 -7.11
#